data_61e5bc7fb9e244b7a0d6012180e07467
#
_entry.id   61e5bc7fb9e244b7a0d6012180e07467
#
_cell.length_a   1.000
_cell.length_b   1.000
_cell.length_c   1.000
_cell.angle_alpha   90.00
_cell.angle_beta   90.00
_cell.angle_gamma   90.00
#
_symmetry.space_group_name_H-M   'P 1'
#
loop_
_entity.id
_entity.type
_entity.pdbx_description
1 polymer ?
#
loop_
_entity_poly.entity_id
_entity_poly.type
_entity_poly.pdbx_seq_one_letter_code
_entity_poly.pdbx_strand_id
1 'polypeptide(L)'
;MRRRALGAFLGLTLSAGCANGAAAGREATPAPAFRLKDVSGATFDSRALQGKVVVVDFWATWCGPCIAEIPDYTEFWKRNRARGVEVVGIAVDWEEPQEIVDFVAQHRIAYRQLLGDDRTVEAFDVNDGLPTTFVIDGRGRIVKRILGAVPGKFDTLQKTVDAALAAE
;
A
#
# COMPACT_ATOMS: atom_id res chain seq x y z
N MET A 1 -43.12 60.23 43.05
CA MET A 1 -42.06 59.28 43.34
C MET A 1 -42.00 58.28 42.13
N ARG A 2 -41.04 58.48 41.26
CA ARG A 2 -40.91 57.73 40.00
C ARG A 2 -39.73 56.72 40.14
N ARG A 3 -40.01 55.40 40.10
CA ARG A 3 -38.98 54.40 40.06
C ARG A 3 -38.73 53.97 38.59
N ARG A 4 -37.52 54.20 38.09
CA ARG A 4 -37.06 53.78 36.80
C ARG A 4 -36.55 52.34 36.92
N ALA A 5 -37.13 51.47 36.15
CA ALA A 5 -36.63 50.11 35.98
C ALA A 5 -35.55 50.07 34.86
N LEU A 6 -34.37 49.57 35.18
CA LEU A 6 -33.26 49.35 34.25
C LEU A 6 -33.41 47.98 33.61
N GLY A 7 -33.68 47.91 32.31
CA GLY A 7 -33.71 46.68 31.57
C GLY A 7 -32.30 46.23 31.18
N ALA A 8 -31.90 45.07 31.63
CA ALA A 8 -30.66 44.43 31.21
C ALA A 8 -30.88 43.68 29.89
N PHE A 9 -30.24 44.12 28.82
CA PHE A 9 -30.15 43.36 27.56
C PHE A 9 -29.08 42.29 27.68
N LEU A 10 -29.51 41.03 27.69
CA LEU A 10 -28.63 39.84 27.63
C LEU A 10 -28.33 39.56 26.15
N GLY A 11 -27.15 39.95 25.70
CA GLY A 11 -26.65 39.67 24.36
C GLY A 11 -26.28 38.19 24.23
N LEU A 12 -27.06 37.45 23.43
CA LEU A 12 -26.77 36.05 23.05
C LEU A 12 -25.80 36.06 21.88
N THR A 13 -24.51 35.83 22.13
CA THR A 13 -23.51 35.63 21.08
C THR A 13 -23.60 34.21 20.55
N LEU A 14 -24.15 34.07 19.33
CA LEU A 14 -24.10 32.79 18.56
C LEU A 14 -22.68 32.58 18.09
N SER A 15 -21.95 31.65 18.73
CA SER A 15 -20.67 31.15 18.22
C SER A 15 -20.98 30.18 17.07
N ALA A 16 -20.75 30.60 15.83
CA ALA A 16 -20.73 29.71 14.67
C ALA A 16 -19.50 28.82 14.77
N GLY A 17 -19.66 27.60 15.30
CA GLY A 17 -18.67 26.56 15.25
C GLY A 17 -18.51 26.12 13.81
N CYS A 18 -17.36 26.43 13.18
CA CYS A 18 -16.93 25.81 11.94
C CYS A 18 -16.64 24.33 12.24
N ALA A 19 -17.62 23.47 11.95
CA ALA A 19 -17.38 22.04 11.88
C ALA A 19 -16.46 21.78 10.68
N ASN A 20 -15.14 21.69 10.94
CA ASN A 20 -14.21 21.10 9.99
C ASN A 20 -14.63 19.64 9.82
N GLY A 21 -15.35 19.35 8.75
CA GLY A 21 -15.58 18.01 8.25
C GLY A 21 -14.25 17.42 7.76
N ALA A 22 -13.43 16.94 8.68
CA ALA A 22 -12.35 16.03 8.35
C ALA A 22 -13.02 14.79 7.75
N ALA A 23 -12.91 14.64 6.43
CA ALA A 23 -13.20 13.37 5.78
C ALA A 23 -12.41 12.31 6.55
N ALA A 24 -13.12 11.39 7.21
CA ALA A 24 -12.54 10.24 7.89
C ALA A 24 -11.86 9.37 6.84
N GLY A 25 -10.63 9.72 6.49
CA GLY A 25 -9.71 8.84 5.80
C GLY A 25 -9.55 7.61 6.69
N ARG A 26 -9.81 6.42 6.16
CA ARG A 26 -9.52 5.16 6.85
C ARG A 26 -8.13 5.30 7.45
N GLU A 27 -8.03 5.20 8.78
CA GLU A 27 -6.74 5.26 9.47
C GLU A 27 -5.79 4.25 8.83
N ALA A 28 -4.63 4.75 8.39
CA ALA A 28 -3.61 3.92 7.79
C ALA A 28 -3.11 2.92 8.85
N THR A 29 -3.30 1.63 8.59
CA THR A 29 -2.90 0.55 9.51
C THR A 29 -1.42 0.22 9.36
N PRO A 30 -0.69 -0.11 10.44
CA PRO A 30 0.68 -0.60 10.33
C PRO A 30 0.75 -1.81 9.40
N ALA A 31 1.69 -1.80 8.46
CA ALA A 31 1.95 -2.94 7.60
C ALA A 31 2.60 -4.08 8.41
N PRO A 32 2.17 -5.33 8.22
CA PRO A 32 2.83 -6.48 8.83
C PRO A 32 4.30 -6.55 8.42
N ALA A 33 5.19 -6.78 9.39
CA ALA A 33 6.58 -7.07 9.10
C ALA A 33 6.71 -8.52 8.59
N PHE A 34 7.58 -8.72 7.59
CA PHE A 34 7.85 -10.04 7.05
C PHE A 34 9.34 -10.29 6.85
N ARG A 35 9.72 -11.55 6.84
CA ARG A 35 11.07 -12.02 6.58
C ARG A 35 11.02 -13.26 5.70
N LEU A 36 11.27 -13.08 4.40
CA LEU A 36 11.09 -14.09 3.38
C LEU A 36 12.40 -14.37 2.64
N LYS A 37 12.48 -15.49 1.92
CA LYS A 37 13.52 -15.74 0.94
C LYS A 37 13.22 -14.98 -0.34
N ASP A 38 14.25 -14.41 -0.96
CA ASP A 38 14.13 -13.98 -2.35
C ASP A 38 14.45 -15.14 -3.33
N VAL A 39 14.24 -14.90 -4.61
CA VAL A 39 14.50 -15.90 -5.66
C VAL A 39 15.97 -16.28 -5.80
N SER A 40 16.92 -15.60 -5.17
CA SER A 40 18.32 -15.99 -5.06
C SER A 40 18.60 -16.89 -3.86
N GLY A 41 17.61 -17.12 -2.99
CA GLY A 41 17.73 -17.85 -1.73
C GLY A 41 18.21 -16.99 -0.55
N ALA A 42 18.52 -15.71 -0.76
CA ALA A 42 18.90 -14.80 0.31
C ALA A 42 17.68 -14.43 1.17
N THR A 43 17.90 -14.22 2.47
CA THR A 43 16.83 -13.78 3.36
C THR A 43 16.66 -12.26 3.27
N PHE A 44 15.45 -11.82 2.96
CA PHE A 44 15.05 -10.43 2.94
C PHE A 44 14.17 -10.10 4.15
N ASP A 45 14.47 -8.99 4.82
CA ASP A 45 13.71 -8.47 5.97
C ASP A 45 13.04 -7.15 5.56
N SER A 46 11.73 -7.06 5.72
CA SER A 46 10.95 -5.87 5.35
C SER A 46 11.38 -4.59 6.06
N ARG A 47 12.09 -4.69 7.20
CA ARG A 47 12.66 -3.53 7.91
C ARG A 47 13.68 -2.76 7.06
N ALA A 48 14.29 -3.40 6.06
CA ALA A 48 15.17 -2.73 5.10
C ALA A 48 14.43 -1.74 4.18
N LEU A 49 13.09 -1.74 4.22
CA LEU A 49 12.23 -0.84 3.44
C LEU A 49 11.78 0.40 4.23
N GLN A 50 12.18 0.54 5.48
CA GLN A 50 11.84 1.73 6.28
C GLN A 50 12.31 3.02 5.60
N GLY A 51 11.46 4.05 5.61
CA GLY A 51 11.71 5.33 4.94
C GLY A 51 11.49 5.29 3.42
N LYS A 52 10.95 4.18 2.88
CA LYS A 52 10.58 4.08 1.47
C LYS A 52 9.08 3.92 1.31
N VAL A 53 8.54 4.46 0.23
CA VAL A 53 7.20 4.07 -0.22
C VAL A 53 7.30 2.72 -0.93
N VAL A 54 6.49 1.75 -0.51
CA VAL A 54 6.57 0.37 -1.00
C VAL A 54 5.25 -0.04 -1.64
N VAL A 55 5.33 -0.62 -2.83
CA VAL A 55 4.23 -1.33 -3.47
C VAL A 55 4.48 -2.82 -3.30
N VAL A 56 3.64 -3.51 -2.54
CA VAL A 56 3.68 -4.96 -2.36
C VAL A 56 2.57 -5.58 -3.18
N ASP A 57 2.93 -6.50 -4.08
CA ASP A 57 1.99 -7.23 -4.92
C ASP A 57 2.06 -8.73 -4.60
N PHE A 58 0.93 -9.30 -4.19
CA PHE A 58 0.77 -10.74 -4.00
C PHE A 58 0.29 -11.37 -5.29
N TRP A 59 1.03 -12.36 -5.79
CA TRP A 59 0.80 -12.99 -7.09
C TRP A 59 1.14 -14.49 -7.08
N ALA A 60 0.81 -15.19 -8.17
CA ALA A 60 1.19 -16.60 -8.36
C ALA A 60 1.48 -16.89 -9.84
N THR A 61 2.26 -17.96 -10.11
CA THR A 61 2.63 -18.38 -11.47
C THR A 61 1.44 -18.85 -12.30
N TRP A 62 0.39 -19.33 -11.66
CA TRP A 62 -0.87 -19.75 -12.28
C TRP A 62 -1.92 -18.62 -12.40
N CYS A 63 -1.65 -17.43 -11.85
CA CYS A 63 -2.58 -16.31 -11.87
C CYS A 63 -2.45 -15.51 -13.17
N GLY A 64 -3.29 -15.81 -14.17
CA GLY A 64 -3.27 -15.13 -15.46
C GLY A 64 -3.32 -13.59 -15.38
N PRO A 65 -4.26 -12.97 -14.62
CA PRO A 65 -4.29 -11.53 -14.44
C PRO A 65 -3.02 -10.96 -13.80
N CYS A 66 -2.39 -11.69 -12.85
CA CYS A 66 -1.13 -11.26 -12.24
C CYS A 66 0.00 -11.20 -13.27
N ILE A 67 0.10 -12.25 -14.11
CA ILE A 67 1.12 -12.35 -15.15
C ILE A 67 0.98 -11.20 -16.16
N ALA A 68 -0.27 -10.85 -16.52
CA ALA A 68 -0.54 -9.75 -17.46
C ALA A 68 -0.06 -8.38 -16.93
N GLU A 69 -0.01 -8.18 -15.61
CA GLU A 69 0.42 -6.92 -14.98
C GLU A 69 1.94 -6.83 -14.75
N ILE A 70 2.72 -7.91 -14.90
CA ILE A 70 4.18 -7.91 -14.67
C ILE A 70 4.94 -6.84 -15.48
N PRO A 71 4.65 -6.64 -16.79
CA PRO A 71 5.31 -5.58 -17.55
C PRO A 71 5.03 -4.19 -16.98
N ASP A 72 3.78 -3.94 -16.57
CA ASP A 72 3.37 -2.65 -16.01
C ASP A 72 4.04 -2.37 -14.66
N TYR A 73 4.16 -3.39 -13.79
CA TYR A 73 4.93 -3.28 -12.54
C TYR A 73 6.41 -3.01 -12.80
N THR A 74 7.00 -3.65 -13.80
CA THR A 74 8.39 -3.41 -14.18
C THR A 74 8.61 -1.96 -14.61
N GLU A 75 7.73 -1.42 -15.46
CA GLU A 75 7.81 -0.03 -15.91
C GLU A 75 7.48 0.95 -14.77
N PHE A 76 6.53 0.62 -13.91
CA PHE A 76 6.21 1.40 -12.73
C PHE A 76 7.41 1.50 -11.77
N TRP A 77 8.09 0.38 -11.48
CA TRP A 77 9.30 0.35 -10.66
C TRP A 77 10.43 1.16 -11.27
N LYS A 78 10.71 0.99 -12.57
CA LYS A 78 11.77 1.74 -13.28
C LYS A 78 11.57 3.24 -13.16
N ARG A 79 10.33 3.73 -13.30
CA ARG A 79 9.99 5.17 -13.22
C ARG A 79 10.12 5.73 -11.81
N ASN A 80 9.85 4.92 -10.78
CA ASN A 80 9.70 5.42 -9.42
C ASN A 80 10.87 5.08 -8.47
N ARG A 81 11.74 4.10 -8.82
CA ARG A 81 12.83 3.65 -7.93
C ARG A 81 13.80 4.76 -7.51
N ALA A 82 14.12 5.68 -8.40
CA ALA A 82 15.01 6.80 -8.10
C ALA A 82 14.38 7.85 -7.16
N ARG A 83 13.06 7.74 -6.93
CA ARG A 83 12.28 8.62 -6.04
C ARG A 83 12.11 8.02 -4.64
N GLY A 84 12.76 6.89 -4.34
CA GLY A 84 12.60 6.20 -3.05
C GLY A 84 11.43 5.21 -3.02
N VAL A 85 10.91 4.79 -4.17
CA VAL A 85 9.85 3.80 -4.26
C VAL A 85 10.43 2.42 -4.53
N GLU A 86 9.98 1.42 -3.78
CA GLU A 86 10.30 0.01 -4.01
C GLU A 86 9.05 -0.76 -4.46
N VAL A 87 9.22 -1.72 -5.35
CA VAL A 87 8.18 -2.69 -5.72
C VAL A 87 8.64 -4.07 -5.30
N VAL A 88 7.78 -4.80 -4.60
CA VAL A 88 8.05 -6.14 -4.07
C VAL A 88 6.93 -7.06 -4.50
N GLY A 89 7.23 -8.07 -5.32
CA GLY A 89 6.33 -9.18 -5.59
C GLY A 89 6.51 -10.26 -4.52
N ILE A 90 5.41 -10.77 -3.99
CA ILE A 90 5.39 -11.91 -3.07
C ILE A 90 4.59 -13.02 -3.74
N ALA A 91 5.29 -14.08 -4.18
CA ALA A 91 4.65 -15.24 -4.78
C ALA A 91 3.97 -16.08 -3.70
N VAL A 92 2.71 -16.48 -3.93
CA VAL A 92 1.93 -17.25 -2.96
C VAL A 92 1.90 -18.76 -3.25
N ASP A 93 2.60 -19.21 -4.28
CA ASP A 93 2.78 -20.61 -4.69
C ASP A 93 4.17 -21.15 -4.26
N TRP A 94 4.56 -20.86 -3.02
CA TRP A 94 5.87 -21.16 -2.44
C TRP A 94 6.18 -22.64 -2.26
N GLU A 95 5.22 -23.53 -2.47
CA GLU A 95 5.42 -24.99 -2.38
C GLU A 95 6.37 -25.50 -3.44
N GLU A 96 6.44 -24.79 -4.59
CA GLU A 96 7.34 -25.10 -5.70
C GLU A 96 8.32 -23.92 -5.96
N PRO A 97 9.28 -23.65 -5.05
CA PRO A 97 10.15 -22.47 -5.14
C PRO A 97 10.94 -22.39 -6.45
N GLN A 98 11.33 -23.54 -7.02
CA GLN A 98 12.09 -23.57 -8.27
C GLN A 98 11.25 -23.09 -9.46
N GLU A 99 9.94 -23.40 -9.49
CA GLU A 99 9.05 -22.91 -10.53
C GLU A 99 8.95 -21.39 -10.51
N ILE A 100 8.89 -20.79 -9.31
CA ILE A 100 8.89 -19.33 -9.17
C ILE A 100 10.20 -18.72 -9.67
N VAL A 101 11.35 -19.31 -9.31
CA VAL A 101 12.68 -18.85 -9.75
C VAL A 101 12.77 -18.89 -11.28
N ASP A 102 12.38 -20.00 -11.89
CA ASP A 102 12.42 -20.20 -13.34
C ASP A 102 11.47 -19.23 -14.05
N PHE A 103 10.27 -19.05 -13.50
CA PHE A 103 9.27 -18.10 -14.00
C PHE A 103 9.80 -16.65 -13.98
N VAL A 104 10.37 -16.21 -12.86
CA VAL A 104 10.94 -14.86 -12.70
C VAL A 104 12.05 -14.62 -13.72
N ALA A 105 12.91 -15.62 -13.95
CA ALA A 105 13.99 -15.55 -14.94
C ALA A 105 13.44 -15.50 -16.37
N GLN A 106 12.47 -16.37 -16.71
CA GLN A 106 11.84 -16.42 -18.03
C GLN A 106 11.13 -15.12 -18.39
N HIS A 107 10.38 -14.55 -17.45
CA HIS A 107 9.62 -13.30 -17.64
C HIS A 107 10.47 -12.03 -17.40
N ARG A 108 11.77 -12.19 -17.05
CA ARG A 108 12.71 -11.08 -16.81
C ARG A 108 12.17 -10.05 -15.85
N ILE A 109 11.56 -10.50 -14.74
CA ILE A 109 10.97 -9.62 -13.74
C ILE A 109 12.09 -8.84 -13.04
N ALA A 110 12.10 -7.50 -13.19
CA ALA A 110 13.24 -6.68 -12.80
C ALA A 110 13.15 -6.13 -11.36
N TYR A 111 11.97 -6.15 -10.77
CA TYR A 111 11.75 -5.73 -9.37
C TYR A 111 11.86 -6.93 -8.42
N ARG A 112 12.02 -6.65 -7.13
CA ARG A 112 12.26 -7.68 -6.10
C ARG A 112 11.15 -8.71 -6.07
N GLN A 113 11.56 -10.00 -6.07
CA GLN A 113 10.64 -11.13 -5.94
C GLN A 113 10.99 -11.95 -4.69
N LEU A 114 9.97 -12.24 -3.90
CA LEU A 114 10.07 -13.01 -2.66
C LEU A 114 9.18 -14.23 -2.73
N LEU A 115 9.63 -15.30 -2.11
CA LEU A 115 8.84 -16.50 -1.87
C LEU A 115 7.99 -16.26 -0.63
N GLY A 116 6.67 -16.24 -0.78
CA GLY A 116 5.73 -16.04 0.32
C GLY A 116 5.75 -17.18 1.33
N ASP A 117 4.97 -17.05 2.37
CA ASP A 117 4.62 -18.09 3.33
C ASP A 117 3.22 -17.86 3.88
N ASP A 118 2.61 -18.90 4.48
CA ASP A 118 1.27 -18.83 5.07
C ASP A 118 1.13 -17.66 6.03
N ARG A 119 2.13 -17.47 6.87
CA ARG A 119 2.14 -16.43 7.89
C ARG A 119 2.06 -15.02 7.28
N THR A 120 2.78 -14.78 6.21
CA THR A 120 2.79 -13.47 5.53
C THR A 120 1.47 -13.24 4.80
N VAL A 121 0.93 -14.25 4.13
CA VAL A 121 -0.38 -14.19 3.45
C VAL A 121 -1.49 -13.90 4.44
N GLU A 122 -1.51 -14.61 5.59
CA GLU A 122 -2.48 -14.40 6.66
C GLU A 122 -2.35 -13.01 7.28
N ALA A 123 -1.11 -12.57 7.58
CA ALA A 123 -0.87 -11.26 8.19
C ALA A 123 -1.33 -10.08 7.31
N PHE A 124 -1.22 -10.20 5.99
CA PHE A 124 -1.73 -9.20 5.03
C PHE A 124 -3.20 -9.42 4.65
N ASP A 125 -3.84 -10.47 5.16
CA ASP A 125 -5.24 -10.82 4.84
C ASP A 125 -5.49 -10.92 3.32
N VAL A 126 -4.67 -11.73 2.63
CA VAL A 126 -4.72 -11.92 1.16
C VAL A 126 -5.68 -13.07 0.79
N ASN A 127 -6.79 -13.21 1.51
CA ASN A 127 -7.73 -14.33 1.33
C ASN A 127 -8.78 -14.08 0.24
N ASP A 128 -8.96 -12.82 -0.18
CA ASP A 128 -10.01 -12.42 -1.14
C ASP A 128 -9.66 -12.73 -2.60
N GLY A 129 -8.39 -13.06 -2.90
CA GLY A 129 -7.93 -13.42 -4.24
C GLY A 129 -6.69 -12.67 -4.73
N LEU A 130 -6.27 -12.99 -5.95
CA LEU A 130 -5.08 -12.45 -6.61
C LEU A 130 -5.44 -11.73 -7.92
N PRO A 131 -4.61 -10.74 -8.33
CA PRO A 131 -3.58 -10.09 -7.53
C PRO A 131 -4.15 -9.27 -6.38
N THR A 132 -3.43 -9.17 -5.25
CA THR A 132 -3.73 -8.20 -4.20
C THR A 132 -2.54 -7.30 -3.97
N THR A 133 -2.74 -5.99 -4.11
CA THR A 133 -1.67 -5.00 -4.07
C THR A 133 -1.86 -4.05 -2.90
N PHE A 134 -0.79 -3.78 -2.17
CA PHE A 134 -0.75 -2.81 -1.09
C PHE A 134 0.23 -1.68 -1.43
N VAL A 135 -0.12 -0.45 -1.04
CA VAL A 135 0.83 0.66 -0.98
C VAL A 135 1.09 0.98 0.49
N ILE A 136 2.36 0.99 0.85
CA ILE A 136 2.85 1.24 2.20
C ILE A 136 3.66 2.53 2.16
N ASP A 137 3.37 3.49 3.06
CA ASP A 137 4.10 4.75 3.16
C ASP A 137 5.47 4.57 3.86
N GLY A 138 6.32 5.60 3.83
CA GLY A 138 7.65 5.56 4.45
C GLY A 138 7.65 5.38 5.98
N ARG A 139 6.48 5.56 6.61
CA ARG A 139 6.26 5.27 8.03
C ARG A 139 5.83 3.83 8.29
N GLY A 140 5.77 3.00 7.24
CA GLY A 140 5.37 1.59 7.33
C GLY A 140 3.88 1.37 7.52
N ARG A 141 3.01 2.25 7.02
CA ARG A 141 1.56 2.12 7.14
C ARG A 141 0.93 1.80 5.79
N ILE A 142 -0.03 0.88 5.76
CA ILE A 142 -0.83 0.60 4.56
C ILE A 142 -1.75 1.80 4.29
N VAL A 143 -1.54 2.49 3.18
CA VAL A 143 -2.35 3.63 2.74
C VAL A 143 -3.31 3.26 1.62
N LYS A 144 -3.11 2.10 0.96
CA LYS A 144 -3.99 1.60 -0.08
C LYS A 144 -3.92 0.09 -0.17
N ARG A 145 -5.10 -0.56 -0.41
CA ARG A 145 -5.23 -1.95 -0.85
C ARG A 145 -6.03 -1.95 -2.15
N ILE A 146 -5.59 -2.72 -3.13
CA ILE A 146 -6.28 -2.93 -4.42
C ILE A 146 -6.39 -4.42 -4.65
N LEU A 147 -7.61 -4.92 -4.82
CA LEU A 147 -7.89 -6.32 -5.15
C LEU A 147 -8.16 -6.44 -6.64
N GLY A 148 -7.51 -7.41 -7.27
CA GLY A 148 -7.67 -7.75 -8.68
C GLY A 148 -6.89 -6.86 -9.65
N ALA A 149 -6.89 -7.28 -10.91
CA ALA A 149 -6.38 -6.51 -12.05
C ALA A 149 -7.49 -5.57 -12.55
N VAL A 150 -7.66 -4.43 -11.89
CA VAL A 150 -8.74 -3.48 -12.18
C VAL A 150 -8.30 -2.40 -13.17
N PRO A 151 -9.19 -1.89 -14.04
CA PRO A 151 -8.86 -0.78 -14.94
C PRO A 151 -8.36 0.45 -14.18
N GLY A 152 -7.30 1.09 -14.67
CA GLY A 152 -6.70 2.29 -14.06
C GLY A 152 -5.92 2.01 -12.77
N LYS A 153 -5.58 0.74 -12.49
CA LYS A 153 -4.80 0.35 -11.30
C LYS A 153 -3.49 1.12 -11.20
N PHE A 154 -2.71 1.19 -12.27
CA PHE A 154 -1.40 1.85 -12.25
C PHE A 154 -1.49 3.37 -12.14
N ASP A 155 -2.55 4.01 -12.65
CA ASP A 155 -2.83 5.42 -12.38
C ASP A 155 -3.18 5.65 -10.91
N THR A 156 -3.94 4.75 -10.32
CA THR A 156 -4.27 4.78 -8.89
C THR A 156 -3.02 4.57 -8.04
N LEU A 157 -2.16 3.61 -8.40
CA LEU A 157 -0.87 3.38 -7.73
C LEU A 157 0.01 4.62 -7.82
N GLN A 158 0.14 5.25 -9.00
CA GLN A 158 0.95 6.44 -9.18
C GLN A 158 0.46 7.60 -8.29
N LYS A 159 -0.84 7.90 -8.31
CA LYS A 159 -1.43 8.94 -7.46
C LYS A 159 -1.22 8.66 -5.96
N THR A 160 -1.37 7.39 -5.55
CA THR A 160 -1.19 7.01 -4.15
C THR A 160 0.27 7.14 -3.71
N VAL A 161 1.20 6.69 -4.54
CA VAL A 161 2.65 6.81 -4.31
C VAL A 161 3.07 8.28 -4.26
N ASP A 162 2.60 9.12 -5.18
CA ASP A 162 2.90 10.55 -5.20
C ASP A 162 2.40 11.24 -3.92
N ALA A 163 1.20 10.88 -3.45
CA ALA A 163 0.65 11.41 -2.20
C ALA A 163 1.45 10.92 -0.96
N ALA A 164 1.89 9.65 -0.96
CA ALA A 164 2.70 9.09 0.13
C ALA A 164 4.07 9.78 0.22
N LEU A 165 4.76 9.98 -0.92
CA LEU A 165 6.05 10.70 -0.98
C LEU A 165 5.95 12.16 -0.55
N ALA A 166 4.81 12.82 -0.80
CA ALA A 166 4.59 14.22 -0.40
C ALA A 166 4.27 14.38 1.10
N ALA A 167 3.94 13.29 1.79
CA ALA A 167 3.58 13.28 3.22
C ALA A 167 4.75 12.92 4.15
N GLU A 168 5.93 12.66 3.59
CA GLU A 168 7.19 12.40 4.31
C GLU A 168 7.92 13.70 4.66
#